data_a4b33f1e5c8978632bccc7dcba1a4c45
#
_entry.id   a4b33f1e5c8978632bccc7dcba1a4c45
#
_cell.length_a   1.000
_cell.length_b   1.000
_cell.length_c   1.000
_cell.angle_alpha   90.00
_cell.angle_beta   90.00
_cell.angle_gamma   90.00
#
_symmetry.space_group_name_H-M   'P 1'
#
loop_
_entity.id
_entity.type
_entity.pdbx_description
1 polymer ?
#
loop_
_entity_poly.entity_id
_entity_poly.type
_entity_poly.pdbx_seq_one_letter_code
_entity_poly.pdbx_strand_id
1 'polypeptide(L)'
;MLSHISTVPVNPQSAVFLLHGYGSNGYDMASLAHYIQVDFPSTAFFCPNAPTPLSNDGFEWFSLDDYHPSETMTLSYLTQLNERAQPAVTQMKAYLETIQKQYGIPMCRIVIGGFSQGGLIALKTAFDLIDDVAGIIGMSAVPLNQPTVTQKRLPVLLTHGQADDVVPFAGMEFNQAVLQQMNQNVSTCVQPFMGHNIDETCLQAVRFFLTSCLSEYPHDPDNS
;
A
#
# COMPACT_ATOMS: atom_id res chain seq x y z
N MET A 1 -16.53 7.14 -7.61
CA MET A 1 -15.05 7.07 -7.81
C MET A 1 -14.40 7.81 -6.66
N LEU A 2 -13.30 7.30 -6.08
CA LEU A 2 -12.55 8.03 -5.05
C LEU A 2 -11.96 9.31 -5.65
N SER A 3 -12.05 10.43 -4.91
CA SER A 3 -11.29 11.65 -5.26
C SER A 3 -9.79 11.36 -5.06
N HIS A 4 -8.92 11.98 -5.87
CA HIS A 4 -7.48 11.71 -5.78
C HIS A 4 -6.65 12.91 -6.25
N ILE A 5 -5.40 12.94 -5.82
CA ILE A 5 -4.34 13.73 -6.40
C ILE A 5 -3.51 12.80 -7.29
N SER A 6 -3.10 13.26 -8.45
CA SER A 6 -2.31 12.42 -9.37
C SER A 6 -1.29 13.22 -10.16
N THR A 7 -0.20 12.54 -10.51
CA THR A 7 0.77 12.99 -11.53
C THR A 7 0.82 11.90 -12.60
N VAL A 8 0.42 12.25 -13.82
CA VAL A 8 0.30 11.30 -14.93
C VAL A 8 1.11 11.80 -16.12
N PRO A 9 2.14 11.07 -16.55
CA PRO A 9 2.89 11.39 -17.77
C PRO A 9 2.02 11.17 -19.02
N VAL A 10 2.47 11.69 -20.17
CA VAL A 10 1.69 11.62 -21.43
C VAL A 10 1.35 10.20 -21.84
N ASN A 11 2.27 9.24 -21.68
CA ASN A 11 2.08 7.82 -22.00
C ASN A 11 2.55 6.97 -20.82
N PRO A 12 1.75 6.82 -19.76
CA PRO A 12 2.17 6.07 -18.58
C PRO A 12 2.34 4.59 -18.91
N GLN A 13 3.51 4.03 -18.56
CA GLN A 13 3.83 2.61 -18.76
C GLN A 13 3.55 1.77 -17.51
N SER A 14 3.40 2.42 -16.38
CA SER A 14 3.15 1.81 -15.07
C SER A 14 2.43 2.80 -14.16
N ALA A 15 1.92 2.30 -13.04
CA ALA A 15 1.31 3.15 -12.02
C ALA A 15 1.68 2.74 -10.61
N VAL A 16 1.75 3.72 -9.72
CA VAL A 16 1.90 3.56 -8.28
C VAL A 16 0.71 4.22 -7.59
N PHE A 17 0.03 3.46 -6.75
CA PHE A 17 -1.03 3.96 -5.88
C PHE A 17 -0.49 4.09 -4.47
N LEU A 18 -0.62 5.28 -3.85
CA LEU A 18 -0.19 5.54 -2.48
C LEU A 18 -1.38 5.91 -1.62
N LEU A 19 -1.68 5.05 -0.65
CA LEU A 19 -2.85 5.15 0.22
C LEU A 19 -2.44 5.75 1.57
N HIS A 20 -3.13 6.81 1.99
CA HIS A 20 -2.82 7.54 3.23
C HIS A 20 -3.28 6.79 4.49
N GLY A 21 -2.78 7.19 5.66
CA GLY A 21 -3.23 6.73 6.97
C GLY A 21 -4.52 7.42 7.44
N TYR A 22 -5.04 6.98 8.59
CA TYR A 22 -6.19 7.59 9.26
C TYR A 22 -5.95 9.09 9.50
N GLY A 23 -6.95 9.91 9.21
CA GLY A 23 -6.90 11.35 9.45
C GLY A 23 -6.05 12.16 8.47
N SER A 24 -5.39 11.51 7.53
CA SER A 24 -4.62 12.11 6.45
C SER A 24 -5.44 12.18 5.15
N ASN A 25 -4.81 12.47 4.02
CA ASN A 25 -5.46 12.65 2.72
C ASN A 25 -4.50 12.39 1.55
N GLY A 26 -5.03 12.50 0.32
CA GLY A 26 -4.26 12.29 -0.90
C GLY A 26 -3.13 13.31 -1.12
N TYR A 27 -3.22 14.52 -0.58
CA TYR A 27 -2.14 15.53 -0.71
C TYR A 27 -0.89 15.14 0.06
N ASP A 28 -1.04 14.54 1.25
CA ASP A 28 0.12 14.08 2.03
C ASP A 28 0.86 12.98 1.26
N MET A 29 0.12 12.04 0.66
CA MET A 29 0.73 11.00 -0.18
C MET A 29 1.29 11.54 -1.50
N ALA A 30 0.66 12.57 -2.09
CA ALA A 30 1.20 13.22 -3.28
C ALA A 30 2.51 13.97 -2.99
N SER A 31 2.64 14.53 -1.80
CA SER A 31 3.91 15.13 -1.35
C SER A 31 5.02 14.08 -1.26
N LEU A 32 4.71 12.88 -0.73
CA LEU A 32 5.62 11.74 -0.74
C LEU A 32 5.94 11.27 -2.17
N ALA A 33 4.92 11.13 -3.01
CA ALA A 33 5.07 10.74 -4.41
C ALA A 33 6.00 11.69 -5.17
N HIS A 34 5.95 12.99 -4.87
CA HIS A 34 6.80 14.00 -5.49
C HIS A 34 8.30 13.71 -5.33
N TYR A 35 8.73 13.20 -4.18
CA TYR A 35 10.12 12.81 -3.96
C TYR A 35 10.51 11.52 -4.70
N ILE A 36 9.55 10.64 -4.98
CA ILE A 36 9.80 9.34 -5.62
C ILE A 36 9.75 9.46 -7.15
N GLN A 37 8.78 10.21 -7.68
CA GLN A 37 8.44 10.23 -9.12
C GLN A 37 9.59 10.69 -10.04
N VAL A 38 10.56 11.42 -9.51
CA VAL A 38 11.71 11.92 -10.28
C VAL A 38 12.52 10.79 -10.93
N ASP A 39 12.53 9.63 -10.29
CA ASP A 39 13.23 8.44 -10.76
C ASP A 39 12.36 7.57 -11.70
N PHE A 40 11.06 7.90 -11.84
CA PHE A 40 10.08 7.11 -12.57
C PHE A 40 9.29 7.96 -13.58
N PRO A 41 9.94 8.55 -14.61
CA PRO A 41 9.31 9.53 -15.51
C PRO A 41 8.17 8.97 -16.37
N SER A 42 8.10 7.65 -16.58
CA SER A 42 7.01 6.97 -17.31
C SER A 42 5.94 6.35 -16.40
N THR A 43 6.02 6.59 -15.07
CA THR A 43 5.09 6.02 -14.09
C THR A 43 4.07 7.07 -13.65
N ALA A 44 2.80 6.72 -13.68
CA ALA A 44 1.73 7.52 -13.09
C ALA A 44 1.64 7.29 -11.58
N PHE A 45 1.42 8.36 -10.80
CA PHE A 45 1.20 8.28 -9.36
C PHE A 45 -0.22 8.72 -9.04
N PHE A 46 -0.94 7.91 -8.28
CA PHE A 46 -2.29 8.17 -7.83
C PHE A 46 -2.37 8.10 -6.30
N CYS A 47 -2.84 9.16 -5.68
CA CYS A 47 -2.99 9.30 -4.24
C CYS A 47 -4.47 9.54 -3.91
N PRO A 48 -5.29 8.49 -3.80
CA PRO A 48 -6.72 8.64 -3.54
C PRO A 48 -6.99 9.06 -2.09
N ASN A 49 -8.07 9.82 -1.89
CA ASN A 49 -8.68 9.99 -0.59
C ASN A 49 -9.50 8.75 -0.23
N ALA A 50 -9.46 8.37 1.03
CA ALA A 50 -10.33 7.34 1.56
C ALA A 50 -11.81 7.76 1.46
N PRO A 51 -12.76 6.80 1.53
CA PRO A 51 -14.16 7.08 1.24
C PRO A 51 -14.88 7.95 2.28
N THR A 52 -14.45 7.94 3.53
CA THR A 52 -15.14 8.61 4.63
C THR A 52 -14.38 9.86 5.06
N PRO A 53 -14.95 11.08 4.86
CA PRO A 53 -14.32 12.31 5.35
C PRO A 53 -14.47 12.43 6.87
N LEU A 54 -13.45 13.02 7.50
CA LEU A 54 -13.43 13.40 8.91
C LEU A 54 -13.57 14.92 9.08
N SER A 55 -13.90 15.36 10.31
CA SER A 55 -14.15 16.78 10.61
C SER A 55 -12.90 17.69 10.51
N ASN A 56 -11.71 17.12 10.36
CA ASN A 56 -10.41 17.81 10.28
C ASN A 56 -9.80 17.86 8.88
N ASP A 57 -10.60 17.81 7.83
CA ASP A 57 -10.20 17.74 6.42
C ASP A 57 -9.39 16.48 6.05
N GLY A 58 -9.30 15.52 6.95
CA GLY A 58 -8.74 14.18 6.71
C GLY A 58 -9.80 13.18 6.30
N PHE A 59 -9.35 11.95 6.05
CA PHE A 59 -10.22 10.84 5.65
C PHE A 59 -9.84 9.57 6.40
N GLU A 60 -10.78 8.62 6.44
CA GLU A 60 -10.55 7.27 6.97
C GLU A 60 -11.00 6.20 5.98
N TRP A 61 -10.25 5.10 5.93
CA TRP A 61 -10.63 3.92 5.14
C TRP A 61 -11.69 3.09 5.86
N PHE A 62 -11.63 3.07 7.18
CA PHE A 62 -12.58 2.42 8.08
C PHE A 62 -12.53 3.06 9.46
N SER A 63 -13.66 2.98 10.20
CA SER A 63 -13.77 3.60 11.52
C SER A 63 -12.83 2.96 12.55
N LEU A 64 -12.26 3.82 13.41
CA LEU A 64 -11.49 3.48 14.61
C LEU A 64 -12.26 3.82 15.90
N ASP A 65 -13.60 3.97 15.85
CA ASP A 65 -14.42 4.45 16.99
C ASP A 65 -14.22 3.65 18.29
N ASP A 66 -13.85 2.37 18.19
CA ASP A 66 -13.56 1.49 19.33
C ASP A 66 -12.06 1.21 19.50
N TYR A 67 -11.20 2.16 19.07
CA TYR A 67 -9.75 1.98 19.20
C TYR A 67 -9.33 2.07 20.67
N HIS A 68 -8.75 0.97 21.16
CA HIS A 68 -8.14 0.90 22.48
C HIS A 68 -6.66 0.51 22.35
N PRO A 69 -5.71 1.40 22.70
CA PRO A 69 -4.28 1.14 22.55
C PRO A 69 -3.80 -0.17 23.20
N SER A 70 -4.43 -0.56 24.32
CA SER A 70 -4.10 -1.82 25.04
C SER A 70 -4.56 -3.09 24.31
N GLU A 71 -5.43 -2.99 23.31
CA GLU A 71 -6.02 -4.13 22.60
C GLU A 71 -5.52 -4.29 21.16
N THR A 72 -4.69 -3.36 20.69
CA THR A 72 -4.30 -3.21 19.28
C THR A 72 -3.71 -4.46 18.61
N MET A 73 -3.18 -5.38 19.40
CA MET A 73 -2.57 -6.62 18.91
C MET A 73 -3.34 -7.88 19.28
N THR A 74 -4.54 -7.75 19.87
CA THR A 74 -5.36 -8.95 20.09
C THR A 74 -5.94 -9.45 18.77
N LEU A 75 -5.99 -10.76 18.60
CA LEU A 75 -6.54 -11.39 17.38
C LEU A 75 -7.98 -10.94 17.12
N SER A 76 -8.79 -10.80 18.18
CA SER A 76 -10.18 -10.31 18.07
C SER A 76 -10.24 -8.90 17.49
N TYR A 77 -9.41 -7.98 17.98
CA TYR A 77 -9.37 -6.61 17.50
C TYR A 77 -8.88 -6.53 16.04
N LEU A 78 -7.80 -7.25 15.73
CA LEU A 78 -7.30 -7.33 14.35
C LEU A 78 -8.35 -7.91 13.38
N THR A 79 -9.14 -8.90 13.83
CA THR A 79 -10.24 -9.45 13.01
C THR A 79 -11.27 -8.37 12.70
N GLN A 80 -11.72 -7.63 13.71
CA GLN A 80 -12.70 -6.54 13.54
C GLN A 80 -12.16 -5.45 12.59
N LEU A 81 -10.90 -5.02 12.75
CA LEU A 81 -10.31 -4.03 11.85
C LEU A 81 -10.27 -4.52 10.39
N ASN A 82 -9.90 -5.77 10.20
CA ASN A 82 -9.84 -6.37 8.86
C ASN A 82 -11.23 -6.55 8.22
N GLU A 83 -12.27 -6.81 9.01
CA GLU A 83 -13.66 -6.85 8.55
C GLU A 83 -14.16 -5.44 8.18
N ARG A 84 -13.92 -4.44 9.04
CA ARG A 84 -14.25 -3.03 8.78
C ARG A 84 -13.56 -2.48 7.52
N ALA A 85 -12.37 -2.98 7.18
CA ALA A 85 -11.64 -2.58 5.99
C ALA A 85 -12.29 -3.06 4.68
N GLN A 86 -13.11 -4.11 4.70
CA GLN A 86 -13.61 -4.76 3.48
C GLN A 86 -14.41 -3.87 2.53
N PRO A 87 -15.29 -2.97 2.99
CA PRO A 87 -15.97 -2.02 2.10
C PRO A 87 -14.99 -1.10 1.35
N ALA A 88 -13.94 -0.61 2.02
CA ALA A 88 -12.92 0.23 1.40
C ALA A 88 -12.05 -0.56 0.40
N VAL A 89 -11.74 -1.81 0.67
CA VAL A 89 -11.06 -2.73 -0.27
C VAL A 89 -11.89 -2.87 -1.55
N THR A 90 -13.20 -3.08 -1.43
CA THR A 90 -14.10 -3.20 -2.60
C THR A 90 -14.11 -1.91 -3.43
N GLN A 91 -14.14 -0.74 -2.78
CA GLN A 91 -14.08 0.55 -3.47
C GLN A 91 -12.72 0.78 -4.13
N MET A 92 -11.63 0.39 -3.46
CA MET A 92 -10.28 0.53 -3.99
C MET A 92 -10.07 -0.37 -5.24
N LYS A 93 -10.60 -1.59 -5.25
CA LYS A 93 -10.59 -2.46 -6.43
C LYS A 93 -11.30 -1.81 -7.61
N ALA A 94 -12.52 -1.33 -7.42
CA ALA A 94 -13.28 -0.65 -8.47
C ALA A 94 -12.57 0.61 -8.98
N TYR A 95 -11.89 1.33 -8.08
CA TYR A 95 -11.08 2.49 -8.43
C TYR A 95 -9.87 2.09 -9.29
N LEU A 96 -9.11 1.08 -8.88
CA LEU A 96 -7.97 0.53 -9.64
C LEU A 96 -8.37 0.10 -11.05
N GLU A 97 -9.44 -0.69 -11.17
CA GLU A 97 -9.97 -1.15 -12.47
C GLU A 97 -10.37 0.02 -13.38
N THR A 98 -10.91 1.09 -12.80
CA THR A 98 -11.28 2.30 -13.55
C THR A 98 -10.05 3.00 -14.11
N ILE A 99 -9.02 3.20 -13.27
CA ILE A 99 -7.76 3.84 -13.67
C ILE A 99 -7.02 2.96 -14.69
N GLN A 100 -6.96 1.65 -14.45
CA GLN A 100 -6.38 0.69 -15.39
C GLN A 100 -6.98 0.81 -16.78
N LYS A 101 -8.31 0.81 -16.87
CA LYS A 101 -9.02 0.94 -18.15
C LYS A 101 -8.81 2.31 -18.81
N GLN A 102 -8.81 3.37 -18.00
CA GLN A 102 -8.64 4.75 -18.48
C GLN A 102 -7.29 4.98 -19.15
N TYR A 103 -6.22 4.43 -18.58
CA TYR A 103 -4.85 4.67 -19.02
C TYR A 103 -4.24 3.47 -19.77
N GLY A 104 -4.93 2.34 -19.85
CA GLY A 104 -4.43 1.14 -20.52
C GLY A 104 -3.25 0.45 -19.82
N ILE A 105 -3.05 0.70 -18.52
CA ILE A 105 -1.93 0.16 -17.74
C ILE A 105 -2.32 -1.25 -17.25
N PRO A 106 -1.57 -2.32 -17.60
CA PRO A 106 -1.90 -3.66 -17.12
C PRO A 106 -1.63 -3.82 -15.62
N MET A 107 -2.39 -4.67 -14.92
CA MET A 107 -2.25 -4.87 -13.46
C MET A 107 -0.82 -5.26 -13.07
N CYS A 108 -0.13 -6.09 -13.84
CA CYS A 108 1.26 -6.46 -13.60
C CYS A 108 2.27 -5.29 -13.72
N ARG A 109 1.83 -4.09 -14.07
CA ARG A 109 2.60 -2.84 -14.10
C ARG A 109 2.11 -1.85 -13.03
N ILE A 110 1.31 -2.30 -12.06
CA ILE A 110 0.77 -1.48 -10.97
C ILE A 110 1.38 -1.92 -9.65
N VAL A 111 1.88 -0.96 -8.87
CA VAL A 111 2.28 -1.16 -7.47
C VAL A 111 1.25 -0.46 -6.58
N ILE A 112 0.82 -1.14 -5.51
CA ILE A 112 -0.09 -0.59 -4.52
C ILE A 112 0.66 -0.44 -3.21
N GLY A 113 0.81 0.79 -2.73
CA GLY A 113 1.44 1.09 -1.45
C GLY A 113 0.52 1.86 -0.51
N GLY A 114 0.78 1.78 0.78
CA GLY A 114 0.02 2.56 1.74
C GLY A 114 0.70 2.65 3.10
N PHE A 115 0.32 3.69 3.83
CA PHE A 115 0.76 3.97 5.19
C PHE A 115 -0.33 3.66 6.20
N SER A 116 0.01 3.01 7.31
CA SER A 116 -0.91 2.75 8.43
C SER A 116 -2.19 2.03 7.98
N GLN A 117 -3.39 2.61 8.12
CA GLN A 117 -4.64 2.07 7.56
C GLN A 117 -4.53 1.80 6.06
N GLY A 118 -3.96 2.75 5.30
CA GLY A 118 -3.76 2.59 3.85
C GLY A 118 -2.87 1.40 3.52
N GLY A 119 -1.92 1.05 4.40
CA GLY A 119 -1.09 -0.15 4.26
C GLY A 119 -1.90 -1.44 4.33
N LEU A 120 -2.83 -1.56 5.27
CA LEU A 120 -3.77 -2.70 5.33
C LEU A 120 -4.65 -2.76 4.08
N ILE A 121 -5.19 -1.61 3.63
CA ILE A 121 -6.02 -1.56 2.41
C ILE A 121 -5.19 -1.99 1.19
N ALA A 122 -3.93 -1.55 1.06
CA ALA A 122 -3.05 -1.96 -0.03
C ALA A 122 -2.83 -3.48 -0.06
N LEU A 123 -2.48 -4.08 1.08
CA LEU A 123 -2.29 -5.51 1.23
C LEU A 123 -3.57 -6.29 0.86
N LYS A 124 -4.71 -5.95 1.49
CA LYS A 124 -5.98 -6.65 1.23
C LYS A 124 -6.43 -6.50 -0.23
N THR A 125 -6.32 -5.30 -0.79
CA THR A 125 -6.72 -5.05 -2.18
C THR A 125 -5.92 -5.91 -3.15
N ALA A 126 -4.60 -5.96 -3.03
CA ALA A 126 -3.75 -6.74 -3.93
C ALA A 126 -4.05 -8.24 -3.91
N PHE A 127 -4.33 -8.80 -2.73
CA PHE A 127 -4.69 -10.23 -2.62
C PHE A 127 -6.14 -10.52 -3.03
N ASP A 128 -7.02 -9.53 -3.04
CA ASP A 128 -8.43 -9.67 -3.43
C ASP A 128 -8.68 -9.40 -4.95
N LEU A 129 -7.68 -8.87 -5.67
CA LEU A 129 -7.73 -8.72 -7.14
C LEU A 129 -7.65 -10.10 -7.82
N ILE A 130 -8.18 -10.20 -9.05
CA ILE A 130 -8.05 -11.40 -9.89
C ILE A 130 -6.62 -11.46 -10.47
N ASP A 131 -6.18 -10.36 -11.06
CA ASP A 131 -4.86 -10.27 -11.70
C ASP A 131 -3.76 -9.92 -10.69
N ASP A 132 -2.53 -10.30 -11.01
CA ASP A 132 -1.36 -9.99 -10.20
C ASP A 132 -0.92 -8.54 -10.43
N VAL A 133 -0.62 -7.85 -9.32
CA VAL A 133 0.04 -6.54 -9.33
C VAL A 133 1.57 -6.71 -9.38
N ALA A 134 2.29 -5.67 -9.79
CA ALA A 134 3.76 -5.67 -9.83
C ALA A 134 4.39 -5.79 -8.44
N GLY A 135 3.74 -5.24 -7.41
CA GLY A 135 4.23 -5.31 -6.04
C GLY A 135 3.32 -4.60 -5.05
N ILE A 136 3.59 -4.81 -3.77
CA ILE A 136 2.83 -4.23 -2.65
C ILE A 136 3.80 -3.57 -1.66
N ILE A 137 3.43 -2.40 -1.14
CA ILE A 137 4.22 -1.69 -0.12
C ILE A 137 3.34 -1.42 1.10
N GLY A 138 3.75 -1.95 2.26
CA GLY A 138 3.15 -1.64 3.55
C GLY A 138 4.10 -0.81 4.42
N MET A 139 3.77 0.46 4.66
CA MET A 139 4.55 1.37 5.50
C MET A 139 3.84 1.53 6.84
N SER A 140 4.45 1.12 7.95
CA SER A 140 3.83 1.07 9.30
C SER A 140 2.39 0.53 9.24
N ALA A 141 2.19 -0.52 8.42
CA ALA A 141 0.86 -1.01 8.06
C ALA A 141 0.15 -1.68 9.23
N VAL A 142 -1.14 -1.38 9.40
CA VAL A 142 -2.03 -2.13 10.29
C VAL A 142 -1.98 -3.62 9.91
N PRO A 143 -1.93 -4.55 10.89
CA PRO A 143 -1.77 -5.97 10.62
C PRO A 143 -2.89 -6.61 9.80
N LEU A 144 -2.49 -7.42 8.83
CA LEU A 144 -3.35 -8.34 8.09
C LEU A 144 -3.59 -9.57 8.96
N ASN A 145 -4.81 -9.76 9.46
CA ASN A 145 -5.06 -10.72 10.55
C ASN A 145 -5.10 -12.20 10.13
N GLN A 146 -5.30 -12.48 8.86
CA GLN A 146 -5.42 -13.86 8.38
C GLN A 146 -4.73 -14.05 7.03
N PRO A 147 -4.05 -15.19 6.83
CA PRO A 147 -3.58 -15.53 5.51
C PRO A 147 -4.77 -15.77 4.57
N THR A 148 -4.79 -15.06 3.46
CA THR A 148 -5.72 -15.34 2.36
C THR A 148 -5.22 -16.56 1.60
N VAL A 149 -6.10 -17.53 1.32
CA VAL A 149 -5.73 -18.62 0.42
C VAL A 149 -5.54 -18.05 -0.98
N THR A 150 -4.32 -18.03 -1.45
CA THR A 150 -3.97 -17.48 -2.75
C THR A 150 -2.89 -18.32 -3.43
N GLN A 151 -2.96 -18.38 -4.77
CA GLN A 151 -1.89 -18.95 -5.59
C GLN A 151 -0.88 -17.86 -6.03
N LYS A 152 -1.16 -16.59 -5.71
CA LYS A 152 -0.29 -15.46 -6.03
C LYS A 152 1.03 -15.54 -5.28
N ARG A 153 2.08 -15.06 -5.92
CA ARG A 153 3.39 -14.91 -5.32
C ARG A 153 3.93 -13.51 -5.65
N LEU A 154 3.47 -12.53 -4.89
CA LEU A 154 3.73 -11.11 -5.15
C LEU A 154 4.97 -10.64 -4.38
N PRO A 155 5.77 -9.73 -4.96
CA PRO A 155 6.76 -8.97 -4.21
C PRO A 155 6.06 -8.07 -3.18
N VAL A 156 6.54 -8.08 -1.93
CA VAL A 156 6.04 -7.22 -0.86
C VAL A 156 7.20 -6.52 -0.16
N LEU A 157 7.11 -5.22 0.01
CA LEU A 157 7.99 -4.44 0.89
C LEU A 157 7.21 -4.03 2.13
N LEU A 158 7.76 -4.31 3.32
CA LEU A 158 7.29 -3.76 4.59
C LEU A 158 8.33 -2.80 5.15
N THR A 159 7.94 -1.57 5.50
CA THR A 159 8.78 -0.63 6.24
C THR A 159 8.16 -0.28 7.58
N HIS A 160 8.98 -0.16 8.65
CA HIS A 160 8.45 0.12 9.98
C HIS A 160 9.50 0.71 10.92
N GLY A 161 9.04 1.54 11.86
CA GLY A 161 9.83 2.04 12.97
C GLY A 161 9.75 1.13 14.20
N GLN A 162 10.88 0.83 14.83
CA GLN A 162 10.86 0.06 16.08
C GLN A 162 10.29 0.85 17.28
N ALA A 163 10.29 2.18 17.18
CA ALA A 163 9.72 3.09 18.19
C ALA A 163 8.28 3.53 17.84
N ASP A 164 7.59 2.82 16.92
CA ASP A 164 6.21 3.10 16.54
C ASP A 164 5.27 2.79 17.72
N ASP A 165 4.63 3.83 18.25
CA ASP A 165 3.70 3.78 19.40
C ASP A 165 2.22 3.79 18.97
N VAL A 166 1.94 3.90 17.66
CA VAL A 166 0.59 3.86 17.07
C VAL A 166 0.29 2.46 16.54
N VAL A 167 1.12 1.96 15.64
CA VAL A 167 1.11 0.56 15.21
C VAL A 167 2.38 -0.10 15.74
N PRO A 168 2.32 -0.84 16.85
CA PRO A 168 3.51 -1.45 17.46
C PRO A 168 4.32 -2.29 16.47
N PHE A 169 5.65 -2.27 16.58
CA PHE A 169 6.55 -3.01 15.70
C PHE A 169 6.20 -4.50 15.56
N ALA A 170 5.66 -5.10 16.63
CA ALA A 170 5.11 -6.46 16.58
C ALA A 170 4.04 -6.66 15.47
N GLY A 171 3.36 -5.58 15.05
CA GLY A 171 2.42 -5.62 13.93
C GLY A 171 3.11 -5.86 12.59
N MET A 172 4.32 -5.31 12.38
CA MET A 172 5.11 -5.63 11.21
C MET A 172 5.60 -7.09 11.22
N GLU A 173 6.10 -7.57 12.37
CA GLU A 173 6.53 -8.96 12.51
C GLU A 173 5.36 -9.92 12.23
N PHE A 174 4.17 -9.57 12.70
CA PHE A 174 2.94 -10.31 12.40
C PHE A 174 2.61 -10.30 10.91
N ASN A 175 2.63 -9.13 10.25
CA ASN A 175 2.43 -9.01 8.80
C ASN A 175 3.44 -9.87 8.03
N GLN A 176 4.71 -9.82 8.40
CA GLN A 176 5.76 -10.62 7.77
C GLN A 176 5.48 -12.12 7.90
N ALA A 177 5.11 -12.58 9.10
CA ALA A 177 4.79 -13.99 9.34
C ALA A 177 3.58 -14.47 8.53
N VAL A 178 2.50 -13.67 8.49
CA VAL A 178 1.30 -13.97 7.69
C VAL A 178 1.63 -14.05 6.20
N LEU A 179 2.37 -13.08 5.68
CA LEU A 179 2.75 -13.03 4.26
C LEU A 179 3.69 -14.18 3.86
N GLN A 180 4.60 -14.58 4.76
CA GLN A 180 5.44 -15.76 4.55
C GLN A 180 4.64 -17.06 4.54
N GLN A 181 3.63 -17.20 5.43
CA GLN A 181 2.68 -18.33 5.39
C GLN A 181 1.88 -18.36 4.08
N MET A 182 1.60 -17.20 3.49
CA MET A 182 0.99 -17.07 2.16
C MET A 182 2.00 -17.28 1.01
N ASN A 183 3.24 -17.67 1.31
CA ASN A 183 4.32 -17.89 0.34
C ASN A 183 4.66 -16.64 -0.50
N GLN A 184 4.55 -15.43 0.10
CA GLN A 184 4.90 -14.18 -0.58
C GLN A 184 6.40 -13.89 -0.49
N ASN A 185 6.92 -13.11 -1.46
CA ASN A 185 8.30 -12.65 -1.46
C ASN A 185 8.42 -11.33 -0.67
N VAL A 186 8.77 -11.42 0.61
CA VAL A 186 8.75 -10.30 1.56
C VAL A 186 10.15 -9.74 1.79
N SER A 187 10.33 -8.45 1.47
CA SER A 187 11.48 -7.63 1.86
C SER A 187 11.08 -6.69 3.00
N THR A 188 12.03 -6.36 3.87
CA THR A 188 11.76 -5.49 5.02
C THR A 188 12.78 -4.36 5.14
N CYS A 189 12.33 -3.18 5.60
CA CYS A 189 13.19 -2.06 5.99
C CYS A 189 12.76 -1.59 7.39
N VAL A 190 13.62 -1.78 8.39
CA VAL A 190 13.34 -1.48 9.80
C VAL A 190 14.21 -0.33 10.27
N GLN A 191 13.58 0.67 10.92
CA GLN A 191 14.29 1.84 11.46
C GLN A 191 14.24 1.85 13.00
N PRO A 192 15.39 1.73 13.71
CA PRO A 192 15.43 1.53 15.16
C PRO A 192 14.78 2.65 15.99
N PHE A 193 14.90 3.90 15.54
CA PHE A 193 14.46 5.08 16.29
C PHE A 193 13.27 5.80 15.67
N MET A 194 12.72 5.28 14.57
CA MET A 194 11.56 5.86 13.90
C MET A 194 10.28 5.46 14.64
N GLY A 195 9.42 6.45 14.91
CA GLY A 195 8.05 6.26 15.36
C GLY A 195 7.10 5.93 14.23
N HIS A 196 5.81 6.32 14.37
CA HIS A 196 4.79 6.15 13.32
C HIS A 196 4.98 7.17 12.20
N ASN A 197 5.95 6.93 11.32
CA ASN A 197 6.37 7.87 10.29
C ASN A 197 7.01 7.13 9.09
N ILE A 198 7.39 7.91 8.07
CA ILE A 198 8.17 7.47 6.90
C ILE A 198 9.40 8.37 6.83
N ASP A 199 10.59 7.80 7.02
CA ASP A 199 11.85 8.53 6.93
C ASP A 199 12.51 8.37 5.55
N GLU A 200 13.64 9.06 5.35
CA GLU A 200 14.41 9.01 4.09
C GLU A 200 14.89 7.59 3.76
N THR A 201 15.26 6.80 4.77
CA THR A 201 15.72 5.42 4.55
C THR A 201 14.57 4.53 4.07
N CYS A 202 13.38 4.70 4.63
CA CYS A 202 12.16 4.04 4.15
C CYS A 202 11.84 4.44 2.71
N LEU A 203 11.98 5.75 2.36
CA LEU A 203 11.79 6.22 1.00
C LEU A 203 12.80 5.62 0.01
N GLN A 204 14.05 5.49 0.39
CA GLN A 204 15.06 4.83 -0.42
C GLN A 204 14.73 3.36 -0.65
N ALA A 205 14.26 2.65 0.38
CA ALA A 205 13.79 1.27 0.25
C ALA A 205 12.59 1.16 -0.72
N VAL A 206 11.65 2.11 -0.65
CA VAL A 206 10.51 2.21 -1.58
C VAL A 206 11.00 2.43 -3.02
N ARG A 207 11.92 3.35 -3.26
CA ARG A 207 12.50 3.61 -4.60
C ARG A 207 13.18 2.36 -5.16
N PHE A 208 14.00 1.70 -4.35
CA PHE A 208 14.67 0.46 -4.77
C PHE A 208 13.66 -0.64 -5.12
N PHE A 209 12.64 -0.81 -4.30
CA PHE A 209 11.57 -1.77 -4.54
C PHE A 209 10.79 -1.46 -5.83
N LEU A 210 10.40 -0.20 -6.03
CA LEU A 210 9.74 0.24 -7.27
C LEU A 210 10.60 -0.01 -8.50
N THR A 211 11.90 0.25 -8.42
CA THR A 211 12.84 -0.06 -9.50
C THR A 211 12.81 -1.55 -9.82
N SER A 212 12.85 -2.43 -8.80
CA SER A 212 12.82 -3.88 -9.02
C SER A 212 11.49 -4.39 -9.61
N CYS A 213 10.36 -3.73 -9.27
CA CYS A 213 9.02 -4.13 -9.73
C CYS A 213 8.65 -3.54 -11.10
N LEU A 214 9.17 -2.34 -11.43
CA LEU A 214 8.74 -1.55 -12.57
C LEU A 214 9.83 -1.37 -13.64
N SER A 215 11.08 -1.83 -13.40
CA SER A 215 12.08 -1.86 -14.45
C SER A 215 11.55 -2.60 -15.67
N GLU A 216 11.81 -2.08 -16.83
CA GLU A 216 11.49 -2.78 -18.08
C GLU A 216 12.18 -4.13 -18.05
N TYR A 217 11.44 -5.20 -18.29
CA TYR A 217 12.04 -6.47 -18.68
C TYR A 217 12.97 -6.15 -19.88
N PRO A 218 14.23 -6.60 -19.90
CA PRO A 218 15.01 -6.53 -21.11
C PRO A 218 14.13 -7.13 -22.23
N HIS A 219 13.96 -6.39 -23.31
CA HIS A 219 13.26 -6.83 -24.51
C HIS A 219 13.55 -8.31 -24.75
N ASP A 220 12.51 -9.11 -24.80
CA ASP A 220 12.60 -10.48 -25.27
C ASP A 220 13.10 -10.40 -26.73
N PRO A 221 14.35 -10.82 -27.03
CA PRO A 221 14.89 -10.70 -28.38
C PRO A 221 14.21 -11.60 -29.41
N ASP A 222 13.25 -12.45 -28.98
CA ASP A 222 12.56 -13.42 -29.84
C ASP A 222 11.20 -12.92 -30.37
N ASN A 223 10.85 -11.63 -30.20
CA ASN A 223 9.60 -11.07 -30.70
C ASN A 223 9.83 -9.94 -31.73
N SER A 224 10.68 -10.21 -32.74
CA SER A 224 10.89 -9.36 -33.92
C SER A 224 10.58 -10.14 -35.21
#